data_0bcbe26bae8273d1b8ac0374e4e9d6c1
#
_entry.id   0bcbe26bae8273d1b8ac0374e4e9d6c1
#
_cell.length_a   1.000
_cell.length_b   1.000
_cell.length_c   1.000
_cell.angle_alpha   90.00
_cell.angle_beta   90.00
_cell.angle_gamma   90.00
#
_symmetry.space_group_name_H-M   'P 1'
#
loop_
_entity.id
_entity.type
_entity.pdbx_description
1 polymer ?
#
loop_
_entity_poly.entity_id
_entity_poly.type
_entity_poly.pdbx_seq_one_letter_code
_entity_poly.pdbx_strand_id
1 'polypeptide(L)'
;MYYMSDKISIPLSIIVAGLLIGGGYYLNGRNKINNQNSLGTSSMVQEQIKQAANIRPVDANDHILGNPSAPVVIVEYSDTECPFCKEFHKTMRALMSDYGSKGNIAWVYRHFPVAELHSKAAKESEAIECAGELGGNSKFWEYTNRLYEITPSNNDLDPKELTNIAKQVGLSSDKFNTCLE
;
A
#
# COMPACT_ATOMS: atom_id res chain seq x y z
N MET A 1 53.88 -54.00 -6.01
CA MET A 1 52.66 -53.17 -5.75
C MET A 1 52.65 -52.10 -6.82
N TYR A 2 51.97 -52.38 -7.96
CA TYR A 2 51.95 -51.51 -9.14
C TYR A 2 50.65 -50.64 -9.03
N TYR A 3 50.84 -49.36 -8.96
CA TYR A 3 49.72 -48.37 -9.01
C TYR A 3 49.54 -47.93 -10.48
N MET A 4 48.57 -48.49 -11.17
CA MET A 4 48.21 -48.03 -12.51
C MET A 4 47.35 -46.79 -12.38
N SER A 5 47.88 -45.64 -12.79
CA SER A 5 47.18 -44.40 -12.96
C SER A 5 46.55 -44.38 -14.36
N ASP A 6 45.28 -44.73 -14.48
CA ASP A 6 44.50 -44.54 -15.70
C ASP A 6 44.21 -43.04 -15.89
N LYS A 7 45.00 -42.38 -16.71
CA LYS A 7 44.71 -41.03 -17.20
C LYS A 7 43.59 -41.15 -18.22
N ILE A 8 42.38 -40.78 -17.80
CA ILE A 8 41.26 -40.63 -18.71
C ILE A 8 41.54 -39.42 -19.62
N SER A 9 42.01 -39.71 -20.84
CA SER A 9 42.19 -38.70 -21.87
C SER A 9 40.86 -38.43 -22.56
N ILE A 10 40.17 -37.35 -22.17
CA ILE A 10 38.96 -36.86 -22.85
C ILE A 10 39.41 -36.34 -24.23
N PRO A 11 38.86 -36.84 -25.36
CA PRO A 11 39.19 -36.34 -26.69
C PRO A 11 38.95 -34.84 -26.80
N LEU A 12 39.92 -34.11 -27.29
CA LEU A 12 39.87 -32.66 -27.46
C LEU A 12 38.62 -32.21 -28.25
N SER A 13 38.13 -33.05 -29.14
CA SER A 13 36.91 -32.84 -29.93
C SER A 13 35.62 -32.70 -29.07
N ILE A 14 35.52 -33.42 -27.94
CA ILE A 14 34.34 -33.33 -27.04
C ILE A 14 34.40 -32.02 -26.28
N ILE A 15 35.56 -31.55 -25.87
CA ILE A 15 35.73 -30.26 -25.19
C ILE A 15 35.35 -29.11 -26.14
N VAL A 16 35.81 -29.14 -27.39
CA VAL A 16 35.51 -28.10 -28.39
C VAL A 16 34.02 -28.07 -28.73
N ALA A 17 33.38 -29.26 -28.93
CA ALA A 17 31.96 -29.33 -29.18
C ALA A 17 31.12 -28.78 -28.00
N GLY A 18 31.52 -29.12 -26.77
CA GLY A 18 30.85 -28.60 -25.56
C GLY A 18 30.94 -27.07 -25.41
N LEU A 19 32.10 -26.50 -25.75
CA LEU A 19 32.29 -25.03 -25.71
C LEU A 19 31.50 -24.30 -26.80
N LEU A 20 31.38 -24.87 -28.01
CA LEU A 20 30.60 -24.26 -29.11
C LEU A 20 29.12 -24.31 -28.83
N ILE A 21 28.60 -25.42 -28.33
CA ILE A 21 27.16 -25.57 -28.01
C ILE A 21 26.82 -24.76 -26.77
N GLY A 22 27.61 -24.85 -25.69
CA GLY A 22 27.40 -24.12 -24.45
C GLY A 22 27.56 -22.60 -24.61
N GLY A 23 28.62 -22.21 -25.36
CA GLY A 23 28.85 -20.78 -25.67
C GLY A 23 27.75 -20.16 -26.55
N GLY A 24 27.31 -20.89 -27.58
CA GLY A 24 26.19 -20.45 -28.42
C GLY A 24 24.86 -20.31 -27.67
N TYR A 25 24.59 -21.26 -26.78
CA TYR A 25 23.39 -21.20 -25.94
C TYR A 25 23.46 -20.04 -24.92
N TYR A 26 24.63 -19.82 -24.32
CA TYR A 26 24.87 -18.74 -23.36
C TYR A 26 24.77 -17.35 -24.01
N LEU A 27 25.34 -17.16 -25.20
CA LEU A 27 25.28 -15.88 -25.91
C LEU A 27 23.89 -15.61 -26.46
N ASN A 28 23.19 -16.61 -26.97
CA ASN A 28 21.81 -16.46 -27.48
C ASN A 28 20.80 -16.25 -26.33
N GLY A 29 21.02 -16.88 -25.17
CA GLY A 29 20.23 -16.65 -23.95
C GLY A 29 20.36 -15.22 -23.42
N ARG A 30 21.58 -14.67 -23.39
CA ARG A 30 21.83 -13.28 -22.95
C ARG A 30 21.11 -12.25 -23.81
N ASN A 31 21.14 -12.40 -25.14
CA ASN A 31 20.47 -11.47 -26.05
C ASN A 31 18.95 -11.50 -25.94
N LYS A 32 18.34 -12.65 -25.62
CA LYS A 32 16.88 -12.73 -25.39
C LYS A 32 16.45 -12.13 -24.06
N ILE A 33 17.23 -12.31 -23.01
CA ILE A 33 16.89 -11.76 -21.67
C ILE A 33 17.01 -10.24 -21.68
N ASN A 34 18.01 -9.66 -22.33
CA ASN A 34 18.19 -8.21 -22.36
C ASN A 34 17.14 -7.47 -23.21
N ASN A 35 16.57 -8.09 -24.24
CA ASN A 35 15.59 -7.42 -25.13
C ASN A 35 14.13 -7.55 -24.64
N GLN A 36 13.77 -8.57 -23.89
CA GLN A 36 12.41 -8.73 -23.40
C GLN A 36 12.16 -7.96 -22.09
N ASN A 37 13.15 -7.86 -21.19
CA ASN A 37 12.98 -7.17 -19.92
C ASN A 37 13.01 -5.63 -20.05
N SER A 38 13.70 -5.07 -21.05
CA SER A 38 13.78 -3.61 -21.22
C SER A 38 12.51 -3.00 -21.83
N LEU A 39 11.83 -3.71 -22.71
CA LEU A 39 10.59 -3.23 -23.34
C LEU A 39 9.37 -3.34 -22.41
N GLY A 40 9.27 -4.43 -21.62
CA GLY A 40 8.19 -4.61 -20.67
C GLY A 40 8.27 -3.65 -19.48
N THR A 41 9.45 -3.46 -18.92
CA THR A 41 9.67 -2.58 -17.76
C THR A 41 9.42 -1.11 -18.13
N SER A 42 9.84 -0.68 -19.32
CA SER A 42 9.66 0.70 -19.77
C SER A 42 8.20 1.05 -20.01
N SER A 43 7.40 0.16 -20.61
CA SER A 43 5.98 0.40 -20.86
C SER A 43 5.15 0.38 -19.56
N MET A 44 5.44 -0.52 -18.63
CA MET A 44 4.75 -0.58 -17.34
C MET A 44 5.07 0.65 -16.47
N VAL A 45 6.33 1.08 -16.44
CA VAL A 45 6.74 2.31 -15.73
C VAL A 45 6.08 3.54 -16.36
N GLN A 46 6.02 3.60 -17.68
CA GLN A 46 5.36 4.70 -18.39
C GLN A 46 3.85 4.77 -18.12
N GLU A 47 3.18 3.62 -18.06
CA GLU A 47 1.76 3.52 -17.71
C GLU A 47 1.52 3.93 -16.24
N GLN A 48 2.37 3.49 -15.32
CA GLN A 48 2.30 3.89 -13.91
C GLN A 48 2.53 5.40 -13.72
N ILE A 49 3.48 6.01 -14.45
CA ILE A 49 3.70 7.46 -14.43
C ILE A 49 2.47 8.20 -14.97
N LYS A 50 1.84 7.70 -16.02
CA LYS A 50 0.63 8.28 -16.59
C LYS A 50 -0.58 8.18 -15.65
N GLN A 51 -0.73 7.07 -14.93
CA GLN A 51 -1.76 6.90 -13.91
C GLN A 51 -1.50 7.79 -12.70
N ALA A 52 -0.26 7.91 -12.24
CA ALA A 52 0.12 8.82 -11.16
C ALA A 52 -0.16 10.29 -11.50
N ALA A 53 -0.06 10.69 -12.77
CA ALA A 53 -0.38 12.04 -13.22
C ALA A 53 -1.89 12.39 -13.11
N ASN A 54 -2.77 11.41 -12.95
CA ASN A 54 -4.22 11.60 -12.78
C ASN A 54 -4.66 11.64 -11.31
N ILE A 55 -3.74 11.44 -10.35
CA ILE A 55 -4.06 11.57 -8.94
C ILE A 55 -4.27 13.04 -8.61
N ARG A 56 -5.42 13.37 -7.97
CA ARG A 56 -5.66 14.73 -7.49
C ARG A 56 -4.49 15.19 -6.60
N PRO A 57 -3.91 16.36 -6.86
CA PRO A 57 -2.88 16.92 -5.98
C PRO A 57 -3.36 16.97 -4.52
N VAL A 58 -2.41 16.87 -3.59
CA VAL A 58 -2.70 17.07 -2.17
C VAL A 58 -2.91 18.55 -1.92
N ASP A 59 -3.99 18.88 -1.21
CA ASP A 59 -4.36 20.26 -0.89
C ASP A 59 -4.85 20.40 0.56
N ALA A 60 -5.29 21.62 0.92
CA ALA A 60 -5.72 21.94 2.29
C ALA A 60 -7.01 21.23 2.73
N ASN A 61 -7.75 20.60 1.81
CA ASN A 61 -8.95 19.85 2.14
C ASN A 61 -8.66 18.38 2.44
N ASP A 62 -7.40 17.94 2.25
CA ASP A 62 -7.03 16.58 2.59
C ASP A 62 -6.76 16.43 4.10
N HIS A 63 -7.11 15.27 4.64
CA HIS A 63 -6.74 14.89 6.00
C HIS A 63 -5.30 14.39 6.01
N ILE A 64 -4.41 15.24 6.55
CA ILE A 64 -2.96 14.99 6.56
C ILE A 64 -2.49 14.72 7.98
N LEU A 65 -1.82 13.61 8.18
CA LEU A 65 -1.07 13.29 9.40
C LEU A 65 0.43 13.52 9.15
N GLY A 66 1.08 14.26 10.04
CA GLY A 66 2.48 14.62 9.93
C GLY A 66 2.71 15.99 9.30
N ASN A 67 3.92 16.24 8.80
CA ASN A 67 4.31 17.52 8.20
C ASN A 67 3.88 17.57 6.72
N PRO A 68 2.98 18.48 6.31
CA PRO A 68 2.57 18.59 4.90
C PRO A 68 3.72 18.88 3.92
N SER A 69 4.82 19.42 4.44
CA SER A 69 6.06 19.72 3.68
C SER A 69 7.10 18.60 3.77
N ALA A 70 6.71 17.40 4.23
CA ALA A 70 7.61 16.26 4.30
C ALA A 70 8.15 15.90 2.91
N PRO A 71 9.42 15.43 2.81
CA PRO A 71 10.01 15.03 1.53
C PRO A 71 9.29 13.84 0.87
N VAL A 72 8.56 13.05 1.67
CA VAL A 72 7.73 11.93 1.16
C VAL A 72 6.31 12.12 1.66
N VAL A 73 5.35 12.17 0.73
CA VAL A 73 3.92 12.20 1.03
C VAL A 73 3.29 10.92 0.50
N ILE A 74 2.67 10.15 1.39
CA ILE A 74 1.97 8.90 1.05
C ILE A 74 0.48 9.22 1.00
N VAL A 75 -0.14 9.03 -0.18
CA VAL A 75 -1.58 9.20 -0.37
C VAL A 75 -2.22 7.82 -0.42
N GLU A 76 -3.06 7.53 0.56
CA GLU A 76 -3.84 6.31 0.67
C GLU A 76 -5.27 6.55 0.21
N TYR A 77 -5.80 5.66 -0.61
CA TYR A 77 -7.21 5.52 -0.91
C TYR A 77 -7.72 4.27 -0.21
N SER A 78 -8.61 4.40 0.76
CA SER A 78 -8.90 3.34 1.72
C SER A 78 -10.38 3.09 1.91
N ASP A 79 -10.71 1.83 2.14
CA ASP A 79 -12.04 1.33 2.46
C ASP A 79 -12.03 0.76 3.89
N THR A 80 -12.90 1.26 4.74
CA THR A 80 -12.95 0.91 6.17
C THR A 80 -13.33 -0.54 6.45
N GLU A 81 -14.04 -1.17 5.53
CA GLU A 81 -14.47 -2.58 5.64
C GLU A 81 -13.54 -3.56 4.95
N CYS A 82 -12.50 -3.06 4.24
CA CYS A 82 -11.51 -3.90 3.59
C CYS A 82 -10.47 -4.42 4.59
N PRO A 83 -10.30 -5.76 4.75
CA PRO A 83 -9.34 -6.32 5.70
C PRO A 83 -7.88 -5.97 5.34
N PHE A 84 -7.57 -5.81 4.05
CA PHE A 84 -6.22 -5.40 3.62
C PHE A 84 -5.96 -3.93 3.95
N CYS A 85 -6.95 -3.04 3.82
CA CYS A 85 -6.84 -1.65 4.24
C CYS A 85 -6.62 -1.54 5.75
N LYS A 86 -7.31 -2.37 6.54
CA LYS A 86 -7.08 -2.47 7.99
C LYS A 86 -5.63 -2.83 8.34
N GLU A 87 -5.04 -3.83 7.68
CA GLU A 87 -3.63 -4.20 7.90
C GLU A 87 -2.67 -3.11 7.41
N PHE A 88 -2.98 -2.47 6.27
CA PHE A 88 -2.19 -1.34 5.77
C PHE A 88 -2.23 -0.16 6.74
N HIS A 89 -3.39 0.16 7.33
CA HIS A 89 -3.54 1.20 8.33
C HIS A 89 -2.61 0.97 9.54
N LYS A 90 -2.49 -0.28 10.02
CA LYS A 90 -1.52 -0.61 11.09
C LYS A 90 -0.08 -0.34 10.67
N THR A 91 0.27 -0.70 9.43
CA THR A 91 1.60 -0.45 8.87
C THR A 91 1.88 1.06 8.79
N MET A 92 0.92 1.84 8.32
CA MET A 92 1.05 3.30 8.23
C MET A 92 1.19 3.95 9.61
N ARG A 93 0.44 3.49 10.61
CA ARG A 93 0.62 3.97 12.00
C ARG A 93 2.04 3.73 12.52
N ALA A 94 2.61 2.56 12.25
CA ALA A 94 4.00 2.26 12.63
C ALA A 94 4.99 3.18 11.89
N LEU A 95 4.81 3.37 10.58
CA LEU A 95 5.64 4.29 9.80
C LEU A 95 5.54 5.74 10.31
N MET A 96 4.34 6.20 10.65
CA MET A 96 4.13 7.54 11.20
C MET A 96 4.80 7.70 12.57
N SER A 97 4.80 6.66 13.41
CA SER A 97 5.54 6.65 14.67
C SER A 97 7.05 6.80 14.47
N ASP A 98 7.61 6.08 13.51
CA ASP A 98 9.07 5.99 13.31
C ASP A 98 9.64 7.18 12.53
N TYR A 99 8.91 7.67 11.53
CA TYR A 99 9.39 8.65 10.56
C TYR A 99 8.58 9.95 10.52
N GLY A 100 7.26 9.88 10.82
CA GLY A 100 6.36 11.04 10.79
C GLY A 100 6.71 12.04 11.87
N SER A 101 7.02 11.59 13.09
CA SER A 101 7.47 12.44 14.21
C SER A 101 8.77 13.20 13.91
N LYS A 102 9.59 12.70 12.99
CA LYS A 102 10.83 13.33 12.51
C LYS A 102 10.60 14.27 11.32
N GLY A 103 9.35 14.39 10.83
CA GLY A 103 8.99 15.21 9.68
C GLY A 103 9.41 14.63 8.32
N ASN A 104 9.82 13.36 8.26
CA ASN A 104 10.33 12.73 7.04
C ASN A 104 9.22 12.24 6.11
N ILE A 105 8.05 11.90 6.67
CA ILE A 105 6.88 11.48 5.91
C ILE A 105 5.62 12.19 6.38
N ALA A 106 4.68 12.36 5.46
CA ALA A 106 3.29 12.71 5.74
C ALA A 106 2.37 11.65 5.15
N TRP A 107 1.24 11.44 5.79
CA TRP A 107 0.23 10.49 5.37
C TRP A 107 -1.07 11.22 5.10
N VAL A 108 -1.60 11.07 3.87
CA VAL A 108 -2.89 11.60 3.41
C VAL A 108 -3.87 10.45 3.30
N TYR A 109 -5.01 10.57 3.97
CA TYR A 109 -6.08 9.59 3.90
C TYR A 109 -7.21 10.10 3.02
N ARG A 110 -7.66 9.27 2.08
CA ARG A 110 -8.80 9.53 1.19
C ARG A 110 -9.74 8.35 1.20
N HIS A 111 -11.02 8.60 1.39
CA HIS A 111 -12.04 7.56 1.35
C HIS A 111 -12.19 6.98 -0.05
N PHE A 112 -12.29 5.65 -0.10
CA PHE A 112 -12.58 4.90 -1.33
C PHE A 112 -13.49 3.71 -1.03
N PRO A 113 -14.74 3.95 -0.58
CA PRO A 113 -15.67 2.88 -0.27
C PRO A 113 -16.06 2.09 -1.52
N VAL A 114 -15.83 0.77 -1.52
CA VAL A 114 -16.16 -0.14 -2.63
C VAL A 114 -17.56 -0.71 -2.36
N ALA A 115 -18.59 0.05 -2.71
CA ALA A 115 -19.99 -0.21 -2.32
C ALA A 115 -20.50 -1.60 -2.76
N GLU A 116 -19.96 -2.15 -3.87
CA GLU A 116 -20.33 -3.47 -4.39
C GLU A 116 -19.89 -4.61 -3.45
N LEU A 117 -18.84 -4.40 -2.67
CA LEU A 117 -18.29 -5.38 -1.74
C LEU A 117 -18.60 -5.03 -0.29
N HIS A 118 -18.58 -3.74 0.03
CA HIS A 118 -18.59 -3.22 1.39
C HIS A 118 -19.71 -2.18 1.56
N SER A 119 -20.93 -2.67 1.71
CA SER A 119 -22.16 -1.83 1.76
C SER A 119 -22.18 -0.84 2.93
N LYS A 120 -21.43 -1.06 4.00
CA LYS A 120 -21.34 -0.16 5.16
C LYS A 120 -20.22 0.87 5.06
N ALA A 121 -19.22 0.65 4.20
CA ALA A 121 -18.02 1.49 4.12
C ALA A 121 -18.31 2.96 3.81
N ALA A 122 -19.34 3.26 2.99
CA ALA A 122 -19.75 4.64 2.71
C ALA A 122 -20.21 5.35 3.99
N LYS A 123 -21.08 4.71 4.79
CA LYS A 123 -21.58 5.28 6.04
C LYS A 123 -20.49 5.43 7.10
N GLU A 124 -19.56 4.52 7.13
CA GLU A 124 -18.38 4.60 8.01
C GLU A 124 -17.45 5.75 7.59
N SER A 125 -17.29 5.97 6.28
CA SER A 125 -16.54 7.11 5.76
C SER A 125 -17.18 8.44 6.15
N GLU A 126 -18.53 8.56 6.03
CA GLU A 126 -19.27 9.72 6.52
C GLU A 126 -19.08 9.95 8.02
N ALA A 127 -19.07 8.89 8.80
CA ALA A 127 -18.83 8.95 10.24
C ALA A 127 -17.44 9.51 10.60
N ILE A 128 -16.41 9.12 9.85
CA ILE A 128 -15.05 9.63 9.99
C ILE A 128 -15.03 11.14 9.64
N GLU A 129 -15.69 11.54 8.54
CA GLU A 129 -15.79 12.96 8.16
C GLU A 129 -16.53 13.79 9.21
N CYS A 130 -17.64 13.28 9.77
CA CYS A 130 -18.33 13.92 10.88
C CYS A 130 -17.42 14.12 12.09
N ALA A 131 -16.56 13.19 12.39
CA ALA A 131 -15.57 13.37 13.46
C ALA A 131 -14.57 14.48 13.13
N GLY A 132 -14.14 14.58 11.89
CA GLY A 132 -13.29 15.66 11.38
C GLY A 132 -13.98 17.02 11.43
N GLU A 133 -15.22 17.12 11.01
CA GLU A 133 -16.01 18.35 11.04
C GLU A 133 -16.22 18.87 12.47
N LEU A 134 -16.54 17.98 13.39
CA LEU A 134 -16.83 18.35 14.78
C LEU A 134 -15.58 18.65 15.62
N GLY A 135 -14.44 18.07 15.29
CA GLY A 135 -13.24 18.17 16.13
C GLY A 135 -11.93 18.41 15.39
N GLY A 136 -12.00 18.69 14.09
CA GLY A 136 -10.85 18.95 13.24
C GLY A 136 -10.03 17.71 12.90
N ASN A 137 -8.91 17.94 12.23
CA ASN A 137 -8.05 16.87 11.72
C ASN A 137 -7.59 15.86 12.80
N SER A 138 -7.40 16.30 14.06
CA SER A 138 -7.07 15.41 15.17
C SER A 138 -8.17 14.38 15.42
N LYS A 139 -9.43 14.80 15.44
CA LYS A 139 -10.57 13.91 15.68
C LYS A 139 -10.88 13.01 14.49
N PHE A 140 -10.62 13.47 13.27
CA PHE A 140 -10.63 12.62 12.09
C PHE A 140 -9.70 11.42 12.29
N TRP A 141 -8.44 11.66 12.64
CA TRP A 141 -7.44 10.60 12.81
C TRP A 141 -7.69 9.72 14.05
N GLU A 142 -8.10 10.31 15.16
CA GLU A 142 -8.46 9.54 16.35
C GLU A 142 -9.61 8.57 16.09
N TYR A 143 -10.66 9.07 15.40
CA TYR A 143 -11.82 8.29 15.02
C TYR A 143 -11.44 7.18 14.02
N THR A 144 -10.73 7.51 12.97
CA THR A 144 -10.26 6.57 11.95
C THR A 144 -9.42 5.45 12.59
N ASN A 145 -8.47 5.81 13.45
CA ASN A 145 -7.66 4.83 14.17
C ASN A 145 -8.54 3.89 15.01
N ARG A 146 -9.52 4.45 15.73
CA ARG A 146 -10.39 3.64 16.58
C ARG A 146 -11.30 2.73 15.77
N LEU A 147 -11.83 3.22 14.65
CA LEU A 147 -12.65 2.41 13.76
C LEU A 147 -11.86 1.20 13.24
N TYR A 148 -10.66 1.41 12.70
CA TYR A 148 -9.81 0.31 12.23
C TYR A 148 -9.36 -0.66 13.34
N GLU A 149 -9.27 -0.19 14.57
CA GLU A 149 -8.97 -1.09 15.70
C GLU A 149 -10.09 -2.10 15.93
N ILE A 150 -11.34 -1.64 15.89
CA ILE A 150 -12.49 -2.46 16.32
C ILE A 150 -13.24 -3.14 15.17
N THR A 151 -13.18 -2.60 13.93
CA THR A 151 -13.92 -3.21 12.81
C THR A 151 -13.49 -4.66 12.60
N PRO A 152 -14.45 -5.60 12.51
CA PRO A 152 -14.16 -6.95 12.05
C PRO A 152 -13.89 -7.03 10.55
N SER A 153 -14.17 -5.94 9.80
CA SER A 153 -14.18 -5.86 8.34
C SER A 153 -15.34 -6.63 7.68
N ASN A 154 -15.44 -6.57 6.34
CA ASN A 154 -16.42 -7.32 5.53
C ASN A 154 -17.89 -7.10 5.94
N ASN A 155 -18.26 -5.85 6.26
CA ASN A 155 -19.62 -5.43 6.68
C ASN A 155 -20.08 -5.98 8.06
N ASP A 156 -19.15 -6.41 8.90
CA ASP A 156 -19.50 -6.99 10.20
C ASP A 156 -19.49 -5.97 11.36
N LEU A 157 -19.09 -4.71 11.12
CA LEU A 157 -19.18 -3.69 12.16
C LEU A 157 -20.65 -3.39 12.50
N ASP A 158 -21.01 -3.43 13.81
CA ASP A 158 -22.32 -2.96 14.25
C ASP A 158 -22.41 -1.42 14.04
N PRO A 159 -23.44 -0.92 13.33
CA PRO A 159 -23.61 0.52 13.12
C PRO A 159 -23.67 1.36 14.41
N LYS A 160 -24.05 0.77 15.53
CA LYS A 160 -24.04 1.44 16.84
C LYS A 160 -22.64 1.82 17.31
N GLU A 161 -21.63 1.10 16.83
CA GLU A 161 -20.24 1.40 17.17
C GLU A 161 -19.79 2.74 16.64
N LEU A 162 -20.40 3.28 15.56
CA LEU A 162 -20.05 4.59 15.04
C LEU A 162 -20.24 5.69 16.09
N THR A 163 -21.39 5.70 16.77
CA THR A 163 -21.65 6.65 17.88
C THR A 163 -20.78 6.33 19.11
N ASN A 164 -20.51 5.05 19.38
CA ASN A 164 -19.66 4.66 20.51
C ASN A 164 -18.21 5.13 20.30
N ILE A 165 -17.67 5.02 19.08
CA ILE A 165 -16.36 5.56 18.73
C ILE A 165 -16.31 7.07 18.95
N ALA A 166 -17.35 7.81 18.48
CA ALA A 166 -17.43 9.25 18.66
C ALA A 166 -17.33 9.64 20.15
N LYS A 167 -18.04 8.93 21.03
CA LYS A 167 -17.93 9.12 22.49
C LYS A 167 -16.52 8.84 23.00
N GLN A 168 -15.90 7.72 22.57
CA GLN A 168 -14.57 7.32 23.03
C GLN A 168 -13.50 8.35 22.65
N VAL A 169 -13.64 9.01 21.49
CA VAL A 169 -12.73 10.07 21.08
C VAL A 169 -13.14 11.46 21.61
N GLY A 170 -14.14 11.52 22.51
CA GLY A 170 -14.52 12.74 23.21
C GLY A 170 -15.43 13.68 22.43
N LEU A 171 -16.15 13.19 21.41
CA LEU A 171 -17.16 13.97 20.68
C LEU A 171 -18.54 13.86 21.33
N SER A 172 -19.37 14.90 21.15
CA SER A 172 -20.78 14.88 21.55
C SER A 172 -21.56 13.91 20.67
N SER A 173 -22.21 12.91 21.28
CA SER A 173 -23.02 11.94 20.56
C SER A 173 -24.17 12.58 19.80
N ASP A 174 -24.81 13.57 20.39
CA ASP A 174 -25.97 14.24 19.77
C ASP A 174 -25.55 14.98 18.51
N LYS A 175 -24.47 15.77 18.59
CA LYS A 175 -23.90 16.46 17.41
C LYS A 175 -23.42 15.50 16.35
N PHE A 176 -22.77 14.41 16.77
CA PHE A 176 -22.28 13.40 15.85
C PHE A 176 -23.42 12.69 15.11
N ASN A 177 -24.46 12.28 15.82
CA ASN A 177 -25.63 11.65 15.20
C ASN A 177 -26.33 12.60 14.25
N THR A 178 -26.49 13.90 14.61
CA THR A 178 -27.05 14.91 13.72
C THR A 178 -26.22 15.12 12.45
N CYS A 179 -24.88 15.04 12.54
CA CYS A 179 -24.01 15.12 11.36
C CYS A 179 -24.15 13.87 10.48
N LEU A 180 -24.34 12.71 11.11
CA LEU A 180 -24.36 11.41 10.42
C LEU A 180 -25.74 11.07 9.81
N GLU A 181 -26.82 11.75 10.17
CA GLU A 181 -28.19 11.62 9.59
C GLU A 181 -28.24 12.10 8.12
#